data_aa95e0039c44a544cfb494d39c866395
#
_entry.id   aa95e0039c44a544cfb494d39c866395
#
_cell.length_a   1.000
_cell.length_b   1.000
_cell.length_c   1.000
_cell.angle_alpha   90.00
_cell.angle_beta   90.00
_cell.angle_gamma   90.00
#
_symmetry.space_group_name_H-M   'P 1'
#
loop_
_entity.id
_entity.type
_entity.pdbx_description
1 polymer ?
#
loop_
_entity_poly.entity_id
_entity_poly.type
_entity_poly.pdbx_seq_one_letter_code
_entity_poly.pdbx_strand_id
1 'polypeptide(L)'
;MKEYFEKHNFNKQFKNLIKKMKNKRLVIYGTGKLFQYALENYDFAKLNIIGISDYKYKNSQSGSIDLGYKIILRQDIIKHNPDYIIVATQNYLNIMKYFAEGYGEEKVLPLVEKNFIDLIKEII
;
A
#
# COMPACT_ATOMS: atom_id res chain seq x y z
N MET A 1 -4.85 -16.32 2.15
CA MET A 1 -4.12 -15.08 2.45
C MET A 1 -3.28 -15.18 3.72
N LYS A 2 -3.75 -15.90 4.71
CA LYS A 2 -3.00 -16.12 5.96
C LYS A 2 -1.61 -16.69 5.72
N GLU A 3 -1.50 -17.74 4.89
CA GLU A 3 -0.21 -18.37 4.58
C GLU A 3 0.75 -17.40 3.90
N TYR A 4 0.24 -16.53 3.04
CA TYR A 4 1.05 -15.52 2.36
C TYR A 4 1.69 -14.57 3.36
N PHE A 5 0.91 -14.08 4.33
CA PHE A 5 1.41 -13.17 5.36
C PHE A 5 2.41 -13.86 6.30
N GLU A 6 2.16 -15.11 6.66
CA GLU A 6 3.07 -15.90 7.48
C GLU A 6 4.39 -16.20 6.74
N LYS A 7 4.30 -16.58 5.46
CA LYS A 7 5.47 -16.86 4.62
C LYS A 7 6.43 -15.69 4.57
N HIS A 8 5.91 -14.46 4.50
CA HIS A 8 6.73 -13.26 4.40
C HIS A 8 7.00 -12.62 5.77
N ASN A 9 6.61 -13.28 6.86
CA ASN A 9 6.82 -12.77 8.22
C ASN A 9 6.26 -11.35 8.40
N PHE A 10 5.00 -11.16 8.01
CA PHE A 10 4.40 -9.84 8.02
C PHE A 10 4.27 -9.25 9.43
N ASN A 11 4.12 -10.07 10.46
CA ASN A 11 4.08 -9.56 11.84
C ASN A 11 5.30 -8.68 12.15
N LYS A 12 6.49 -9.15 11.76
CA LYS A 12 7.74 -8.38 11.95
C LYS A 12 7.76 -7.15 11.05
N GLN A 13 7.39 -7.31 9.79
CA GLN A 13 7.34 -6.20 8.83
C GLN A 13 6.40 -5.10 9.32
N PHE A 14 5.24 -5.48 9.86
CA PHE A 14 4.25 -4.50 10.31
C PHE A 14 4.75 -3.70 11.52
N LYS A 15 5.40 -4.36 12.47
CA LYS A 15 6.02 -3.66 13.61
C LYS A 15 7.04 -2.63 13.15
N ASN A 16 7.86 -2.99 12.17
CA ASN A 16 8.86 -2.08 11.61
C ASN A 16 8.19 -0.94 10.83
N LEU A 17 7.12 -1.24 10.11
CA LEU A 17 6.36 -0.25 9.35
C LEU A 17 5.75 0.81 10.28
N ILE A 18 5.15 0.38 11.40
CA ILE A 18 4.59 1.30 12.40
C ILE A 18 5.66 2.28 12.89
N LYS A 19 6.85 1.78 13.19
CA LYS A 19 7.96 2.63 13.67
C LYS A 19 8.42 3.61 12.59
N LYS A 20 8.62 3.10 11.38
CA LYS A 20 9.13 3.89 10.24
C LYS A 20 8.14 4.98 9.83
N MET A 21 6.84 4.67 9.88
CA MET A 21 5.78 5.55 9.38
C MET A 21 5.20 6.49 10.44
N LYS A 22 5.79 6.53 11.62
CA LYS A 22 5.33 7.43 12.68
C LYS A 22 5.32 8.88 12.18
N ASN A 23 4.17 9.56 12.32
CA ASN A 23 3.97 10.94 11.90
C ASN A 23 4.10 11.16 10.39
N LYS A 24 4.02 10.09 9.59
CA LYS A 24 4.04 10.17 8.13
C LYS A 24 2.63 10.07 7.56
N ARG A 25 2.37 10.83 6.49
CA ARG A 25 1.09 10.81 5.77
C ARG A 25 1.17 9.76 4.67
N LEU A 26 0.25 8.80 4.69
CA LEU A 26 0.31 7.62 3.83
C LEU A 26 -0.90 7.54 2.91
N VAL A 27 -0.66 7.16 1.65
CA VAL A 27 -1.70 6.68 0.75
C VAL A 27 -1.46 5.20 0.50
N ILE A 28 -2.51 4.41 0.60
CA ILE A 28 -2.45 2.98 0.25
C ILE A 28 -2.93 2.84 -1.20
N TYR A 29 -2.14 2.19 -2.03
CA TYR A 29 -2.57 1.82 -3.38
C TYR A 29 -2.76 0.31 -3.46
N GLY A 30 -3.96 -0.10 -3.86
CA GLY A 30 -4.37 -1.51 -3.89
C GLY A 30 -5.30 -1.84 -2.74
N THR A 31 -6.57 -2.11 -3.04
CA THR A 31 -7.60 -2.34 -2.04
C THR A 31 -8.31 -3.68 -2.22
N GLY A 32 -7.60 -4.64 -2.79
CA GLY A 32 -8.10 -6.00 -2.98
C GLY A 32 -7.94 -6.86 -1.73
N LYS A 33 -7.89 -8.17 -1.96
CA LYS A 33 -7.88 -9.17 -0.87
C LYS A 33 -6.71 -9.02 0.08
N LEU A 34 -5.52 -8.66 -0.42
CA LEU A 34 -4.35 -8.50 0.43
C LEU A 34 -4.56 -7.38 1.46
N PHE A 35 -4.98 -6.21 0.99
CA PHE A 35 -5.22 -5.09 1.89
C PHE A 35 -6.37 -5.36 2.85
N GLN A 36 -7.45 -5.96 2.36
CA GLN A 36 -8.60 -6.30 3.21
C GLN A 36 -8.23 -7.29 4.31
N TYR A 37 -7.42 -8.30 3.99
CA TYR A 37 -6.91 -9.23 5.00
C TYR A 37 -6.07 -8.49 6.04
N ALA A 38 -5.19 -7.59 5.59
CA ALA A 38 -4.35 -6.82 6.50
C ALA A 38 -5.19 -5.96 7.44
N LEU A 39 -6.22 -5.27 6.92
CA LEU A 39 -7.11 -4.45 7.76
C LEU A 39 -7.84 -5.27 8.82
N GLU A 40 -8.23 -6.49 8.50
CA GLU A 40 -8.95 -7.37 9.43
C GLU A 40 -8.06 -7.93 10.54
N ASN A 41 -6.76 -8.06 10.29
CA ASN A 41 -5.85 -8.80 11.17
C ASN A 41 -4.76 -7.96 11.83
N TYR A 42 -4.61 -6.69 11.46
CA TYR A 42 -3.57 -5.80 11.97
C TYR A 42 -4.16 -4.44 12.33
N ASP A 43 -3.56 -3.78 13.30
CA ASP A 43 -4.07 -2.50 13.82
C ASP A 43 -3.58 -1.32 12.97
N PHE A 44 -4.28 -1.06 11.88
CA PHE A 44 -3.98 0.04 10.97
C PHE A 44 -4.31 1.42 11.55
N ALA A 45 -5.02 1.49 12.69
CA ALA A 45 -5.25 2.76 13.38
C ALA A 45 -3.95 3.43 13.85
N LYS A 46 -2.87 2.66 13.95
CA LYS A 46 -1.54 3.17 14.29
C LYS A 46 -0.84 3.88 13.14
N LEU A 47 -1.41 3.82 11.93
CA LEU A 47 -0.88 4.46 10.73
C LEU A 47 -1.76 5.64 10.35
N ASN A 48 -1.15 6.72 9.88
CA ASN A 48 -1.89 7.88 9.38
C ASN A 48 -2.17 7.73 7.89
N ILE A 49 -3.20 6.97 7.55
CA ILE A 49 -3.64 6.76 6.18
C ILE A 49 -4.59 7.88 5.79
N ILE A 50 -4.14 8.77 4.89
CA ILE A 50 -4.93 9.92 4.44
C ILE A 50 -5.91 9.55 3.34
N GLY A 51 -5.73 8.41 2.71
CA GLY A 51 -6.65 7.92 1.70
C GLY A 51 -6.17 6.62 1.07
N ILE A 52 -7.08 6.01 0.30
CA ILE A 52 -6.82 4.77 -0.43
C ILE A 52 -7.06 5.01 -1.91
N SER A 53 -6.33 4.28 -2.76
CA SER A 53 -6.44 4.38 -4.21
C SER A 53 -6.37 2.98 -4.82
N ASP A 54 -6.99 2.83 -5.99
CA ASP A 54 -6.99 1.58 -6.74
C ASP A 54 -7.52 1.88 -8.14
N TYR A 55 -7.09 1.10 -9.12
CA TYR A 55 -7.61 1.21 -10.48
C TYR A 55 -9.14 1.05 -10.53
N LYS A 56 -9.71 0.21 -9.66
CA LYS A 56 -11.16 -0.01 -9.61
C LYS A 56 -11.97 1.25 -9.27
N TYR A 57 -11.32 2.29 -8.72
CA TYR A 57 -11.98 3.56 -8.38
C TYR A 57 -11.96 4.58 -9.50
N LYS A 58 -11.49 4.23 -10.69
CA LYS A 58 -11.30 5.18 -11.80
C LYS A 58 -12.54 6.01 -12.14
N ASN A 59 -13.73 5.45 -11.92
CA ASN A 59 -15.02 6.12 -12.17
C ASN A 59 -15.71 6.54 -10.87
N SER A 60 -15.03 6.44 -9.74
CA SER A 60 -15.58 6.86 -8.45
C SER A 60 -15.41 8.36 -8.25
N GLN A 61 -16.24 8.93 -7.38
CA GLN A 61 -16.11 10.32 -7.00
C GLN A 61 -15.01 10.45 -5.93
N SER A 62 -14.05 11.36 -6.16
CA SER A 62 -12.99 11.64 -5.19
C SER A 62 -13.58 12.08 -3.87
N GLY A 63 -13.04 11.56 -2.77
CA GLY A 63 -13.54 11.86 -1.43
C GLY A 63 -14.63 10.94 -0.93
N SER A 64 -15.18 10.03 -1.78
CA SER A 64 -16.06 8.97 -1.31
C SER A 64 -15.31 8.05 -0.35
N ILE A 65 -16.06 7.31 0.47
CA ILE A 65 -15.49 6.42 1.50
C ILE A 65 -15.62 4.96 1.05
N ASP A 66 -14.54 4.21 1.17
CA ASP A 66 -14.54 2.75 1.06
C ASP A 66 -13.57 2.19 2.10
N LEU A 67 -13.88 1.03 2.66
CA LEU A 67 -13.06 0.37 3.69
C LEU A 67 -12.69 1.29 4.87
N GLY A 68 -13.51 2.29 5.14
CA GLY A 68 -13.29 3.25 6.23
C GLY A 68 -12.36 4.41 5.88
N TYR A 69 -11.89 4.53 4.64
CA TYR A 69 -10.97 5.56 4.20
C TYR A 69 -11.51 6.34 3.00
N LYS A 70 -11.04 7.58 2.85
CA LYS A 70 -11.37 8.39 1.68
C LYS A 70 -10.71 7.80 0.44
N ILE A 71 -11.44 7.77 -0.68
CA ILE A 71 -10.91 7.40 -1.97
C ILE A 71 -10.17 8.61 -2.55
N ILE A 72 -8.93 8.38 -2.96
CA ILE A 72 -8.12 9.33 -3.72
C ILE A 72 -7.90 8.69 -5.09
N LEU A 73 -8.34 9.35 -6.16
CA LEU A 73 -8.11 8.85 -7.51
C LEU A 73 -6.60 8.86 -7.79
N ARG A 74 -6.15 7.88 -8.59
CA ARG A 74 -4.71 7.71 -8.85
C ARG A 74 -4.05 9.00 -9.33
N GLN A 75 -4.69 9.72 -10.26
CA GLN A 75 -4.15 10.97 -10.79
C GLN A 75 -4.13 12.12 -9.78
N ASP A 76 -4.86 11.99 -8.68
CA ASP A 76 -4.96 13.03 -7.65
C ASP A 76 -4.03 12.80 -6.46
N ILE A 77 -3.33 11.66 -6.40
CA ILE A 77 -2.44 11.35 -5.27
C ILE A 77 -1.39 12.44 -5.08
N ILE A 78 -0.80 12.92 -6.18
CA ILE A 78 0.24 13.95 -6.11
C ILE A 78 -0.23 15.23 -5.44
N LYS A 79 -1.49 15.62 -5.65
CA LYS A 79 -2.07 16.82 -5.04
C LYS A 79 -2.16 16.72 -3.52
N HIS A 80 -2.26 15.53 -2.99
CA HIS A 80 -2.32 15.29 -1.55
C HIS A 80 -0.95 15.24 -0.90
N ASN A 81 0.11 15.19 -1.71
CA ASN A 81 1.50 15.20 -1.25
C ASN A 81 1.76 14.24 -0.07
N PRO A 82 1.48 12.94 -0.23
CA PRO A 82 1.77 11.99 0.84
C PRO A 82 3.28 11.84 1.04
N ASP A 83 3.67 11.48 2.26
CA ASP A 83 5.07 11.18 2.54
C ASP A 83 5.47 9.84 1.89
N TYR A 84 4.55 8.88 1.87
CA TYR A 84 4.78 7.57 1.26
C TYR A 84 3.52 7.06 0.57
N ILE A 85 3.74 6.29 -0.49
CA ILE A 85 2.71 5.46 -1.13
C ILE A 85 3.03 4.01 -0.79
N ILE A 86 2.11 3.32 -0.14
CA ILE A 86 2.26 1.92 0.24
C ILE A 86 1.47 1.09 -0.75
N VAL A 87 2.14 0.23 -1.50
CA VAL A 87 1.51 -0.62 -2.52
C VAL A 87 1.11 -1.95 -1.88
N ALA A 88 -0.20 -2.18 -1.80
CA ALA A 88 -0.79 -3.33 -1.11
C ALA A 88 -1.29 -4.38 -2.10
N THR A 89 -0.40 -4.88 -2.95
CA THR A 89 -0.68 -5.94 -3.91
C THR A 89 0.39 -7.03 -3.79
N GLN A 90 0.06 -8.26 -4.22
CA GLN A 90 1.06 -9.33 -4.22
C GLN A 90 2.13 -9.07 -5.27
N ASN A 91 1.76 -8.71 -6.49
CA ASN A 91 2.68 -8.33 -7.55
C ASN A 91 2.77 -6.81 -7.57
N TYR A 92 3.86 -6.26 -7.05
CA TYR A 92 3.94 -4.83 -6.80
C TYR A 92 5.06 -4.10 -7.55
N LEU A 93 6.00 -4.82 -8.19
CA LEU A 93 7.17 -4.17 -8.80
C LEU A 93 6.80 -3.17 -9.91
N ASN A 94 5.89 -3.54 -10.81
CA ASN A 94 5.48 -2.65 -11.90
C ASN A 94 4.71 -1.43 -11.39
N ILE A 95 3.86 -1.64 -10.39
CA ILE A 95 3.10 -0.55 -9.76
C ILE A 95 4.05 0.40 -9.06
N MET A 96 5.02 -0.13 -8.30
CA MET A 96 6.02 0.68 -7.62
C MET A 96 6.84 1.50 -8.62
N LYS A 97 7.24 0.89 -9.74
CA LYS A 97 7.98 1.59 -10.80
C LYS A 97 7.18 2.76 -11.36
N TYR A 98 5.89 2.54 -11.61
CA TYR A 98 4.99 3.59 -12.09
C TYR A 98 4.98 4.80 -11.14
N PHE A 99 4.80 4.55 -9.84
CA PHE A 99 4.75 5.63 -8.86
C PHE A 99 6.12 6.25 -8.61
N ALA A 100 7.20 5.46 -8.64
CA ALA A 100 8.56 5.95 -8.43
C ALA A 100 8.96 6.99 -9.46
N GLU A 101 8.52 6.85 -10.70
CA GLU A 101 8.79 7.81 -11.76
C GLU A 101 8.21 9.21 -11.46
N GLY A 102 7.07 9.28 -10.75
CA GLY A 102 6.43 10.54 -10.41
C GLY A 102 6.77 11.07 -9.02
N TYR A 103 7.08 10.20 -8.06
CA TYR A 103 7.23 10.57 -6.64
C TYR A 103 8.62 10.36 -6.09
N GLY A 104 9.47 9.63 -6.79
CA GLY A 104 10.76 9.20 -6.28
C GLY A 104 10.68 7.80 -5.67
N GLU A 105 11.72 7.02 -5.93
CA GLU A 105 11.80 5.62 -5.51
C GLU A 105 11.70 5.44 -4.00
N GLU A 106 12.28 6.37 -3.25
CA GLU A 106 12.32 6.33 -1.79
C GLU A 106 10.95 6.55 -1.12
N LYS A 107 9.97 7.05 -1.86
CA LYS A 107 8.62 7.33 -1.34
C LYS A 107 7.60 6.22 -1.61
N VAL A 108 8.02 5.15 -2.28
CA VAL A 108 7.13 4.06 -2.67
C VAL A 108 7.61 2.76 -2.06
N LEU A 109 6.74 2.10 -1.28
CA LEU A 109 7.08 0.89 -0.55
C LEU A 109 5.98 -0.17 -0.75
N PRO A 110 6.34 -1.47 -0.74
CA PRO A 110 5.32 -2.51 -0.68
C PRO A 110 4.78 -2.64 0.74
N LEU A 111 3.51 -3.00 0.88
CA LEU A 111 2.96 -3.32 2.19
C LEU A 111 3.58 -4.62 2.71
N VAL A 112 3.56 -5.66 1.89
CA VAL A 112 4.15 -6.97 2.22
C VAL A 112 5.35 -7.18 1.30
N GLU A 113 6.55 -7.00 1.84
CA GLU A 113 7.78 -7.18 1.08
C GLU A 113 8.08 -8.66 0.88
N LYS A 114 8.33 -9.04 -0.37
CA LYS A 114 8.70 -10.41 -0.73
C LYS A 114 10.20 -10.65 -0.54
N ASN A 115 10.56 -11.92 -0.32
CA ASN A 115 11.96 -12.31 -0.37
C ASN A 115 12.49 -12.25 -1.82
N PHE A 116 13.82 -12.40 -1.96
CA PHE A 116 14.49 -12.27 -3.26
C PHE A 116 13.98 -13.28 -4.29
N ILE A 117 13.76 -14.53 -3.87
CA ILE A 117 13.29 -15.60 -4.76
C ILE A 117 11.90 -15.27 -5.33
N ASP A 118 10.99 -14.83 -4.48
CA ASP A 118 9.63 -14.49 -4.91
C ASP A 118 9.60 -13.23 -5.79
N LEU A 119 10.51 -12.28 -5.57
CA LEU A 119 10.67 -11.14 -6.45
C LEU A 119 11.13 -11.56 -7.85
N ILE A 120 12.06 -12.49 -7.95
CA ILE A 120 12.50 -13.04 -9.24
C ILE A 120 11.34 -13.69 -9.98
N LYS A 121 10.50 -14.45 -9.28
CA LYS A 121 9.31 -15.08 -9.87
C LYS A 121 8.32 -14.04 -10.42
N GLU A 122 8.24 -12.89 -9.79
CA GLU A 122 7.36 -11.81 -10.27
C GLU A 122 7.88 -11.21 -11.59
N ILE A 123 9.19 -11.14 -11.76
CA ILE A 123 9.84 -10.56 -12.95
C ILE A 123 9.76 -11.54 -14.13
N ILE A 124 9.90 -12.83 -13.89
CA ILE A 124 9.85 -13.89 -14.91
C ILE A 124 8.40 -14.15 -15.31
#